data_09854e74f6273e304805ad73cee43090
#
_entry.id   09854e74f6273e304805ad73cee43090
#
_cell.length_a   1.000
_cell.length_b   1.000
_cell.length_c   1.000
_cell.angle_alpha   90.00
_cell.angle_beta   90.00
_cell.angle_gamma   90.00
#
_symmetry.space_group_name_H-M   'P 1'
#
loop_
_entity.id
_entity.type
_entity.pdbx_description
1 polymer ?
#
loop_
_entity_poly.entity_id
_entity_poly.type
_entity_poly.pdbx_seq_one_letter_code
_entity_poly.pdbx_strand_id
1 'polypeptide(L)'
;MSVTTLNGTGEDTSGGHGPAHGQAVTAARRTELAAFLRSRRERISPEDVGLPVGTRRRTAGLRREELALLAGVGVTWYTWLEQGRPINASVQVLDSLARTLRLDATERGHLFRLADVPGSAGPADCVECPLPPEVQRILDAIPYPASVVTERFDLIAWNGVYAALFPRLTEAPPSERNTLLSCLIGPACCSPVPEQDKYSAALVAQLRVAYGRHVGDPAWTHFIRRLEALSPTFAATWAAHDVAQPASHTKRFRHPTLGLLTTKSTSFAVTAVSGARMVVYTPDDRHSEQAIARLAVGEELTARFPCWNTHDPERQLLTPAAN
;
A
#
# COMPACT_ATOMS: atom_id res chain seq x y z
N MET A 1 2.55 66.95 -24.91
CA MET A 1 3.67 66.18 -24.31
C MET A 1 3.19 64.78 -24.03
N SER A 2 3.75 63.83 -24.74
CA SER A 2 3.26 62.46 -24.94
C SER A 2 3.41 61.57 -23.70
N VAL A 3 2.36 60.83 -23.37
CA VAL A 3 2.39 59.75 -22.41
C VAL A 3 2.42 58.42 -23.20
N THR A 4 3.49 57.69 -23.10
CA THR A 4 3.68 56.36 -23.74
C THR A 4 3.12 55.28 -22.82
N THR A 5 2.12 54.58 -23.27
CA THR A 5 1.52 53.41 -22.64
C THR A 5 2.35 52.17 -23.02
N LEU A 6 2.95 51.45 -22.04
CA LEU A 6 3.55 50.15 -22.24
C LEU A 6 2.52 49.09 -21.88
N ASN A 7 2.08 48.31 -22.88
CA ASN A 7 1.30 47.11 -22.74
C ASN A 7 2.26 45.96 -22.28
N GLY A 8 2.08 45.45 -21.06
CA GLY A 8 2.70 44.22 -20.60
C GLY A 8 1.72 43.05 -20.77
N THR A 9 1.99 42.20 -21.75
CA THR A 9 1.33 40.90 -21.92
C THR A 9 1.82 39.96 -20.83
N GLY A 10 1.00 39.73 -19.80
CA GLY A 10 1.20 38.66 -18.85
C GLY A 10 0.79 37.33 -19.48
N GLU A 11 1.74 36.44 -19.72
CA GLU A 11 1.46 35.03 -20.04
C GLU A 11 0.95 34.33 -18.81
N ASP A 12 -0.33 34.02 -18.83
CA ASP A 12 -1.04 33.24 -17.83
C ASP A 12 -0.76 31.75 -18.10
N THR A 13 0.26 31.16 -17.44
CA THR A 13 0.53 29.71 -17.48
C THR A 13 -0.29 29.01 -16.40
N SER A 14 -1.62 29.08 -16.52
CA SER A 14 -2.50 28.12 -15.84
C SER A 14 -2.41 26.80 -16.57
N GLY A 15 -1.64 25.85 -16.00
CA GLY A 15 -1.52 24.47 -16.47
C GLY A 15 -2.89 23.79 -16.46
N GLY A 16 -3.56 23.83 -17.62
CA GLY A 16 -4.82 23.14 -17.84
C GLY A 16 -4.62 21.63 -17.80
N HIS A 17 -5.11 20.98 -16.74
CA HIS A 17 -5.37 19.54 -16.74
C HIS A 17 -6.54 19.30 -17.71
N GLY A 18 -6.22 19.06 -18.99
CA GLY A 18 -7.20 18.96 -20.05
C GLY A 18 -8.13 17.75 -19.93
N PRO A 19 -9.28 17.73 -20.62
CA PRO A 19 -10.30 16.67 -20.58
C PRO A 19 -9.76 15.27 -20.89
N ALA A 20 -8.66 15.14 -21.61
CA ALA A 20 -7.99 13.88 -21.93
C ALA A 20 -7.39 13.19 -20.68
N HIS A 21 -6.85 13.93 -19.72
CA HIS A 21 -6.31 13.36 -18.48
C HIS A 21 -7.41 12.79 -17.60
N GLY A 22 -8.52 13.51 -17.43
CA GLY A 22 -9.67 13.03 -16.65
C GLY A 22 -10.31 11.77 -17.24
N GLN A 23 -10.37 11.65 -18.57
CA GLN A 23 -10.88 10.45 -19.25
C GLN A 23 -9.95 9.25 -19.06
N ALA A 24 -8.63 9.44 -19.09
CA ALA A 24 -7.64 8.38 -18.86
C ALA A 24 -7.70 7.85 -17.42
N VAL A 25 -7.80 8.74 -16.43
CA VAL A 25 -7.96 8.36 -15.01
C VAL A 25 -9.24 7.56 -14.80
N THR A 26 -10.36 7.98 -15.39
CA THR A 26 -11.64 7.28 -15.29
C THR A 26 -11.56 5.89 -15.96
N ALA A 27 -10.85 5.75 -17.08
CA ALA A 27 -10.66 4.46 -17.75
C ALA A 27 -9.80 3.51 -16.92
N ALA A 28 -8.69 3.98 -16.34
CA ALA A 28 -7.83 3.20 -15.46
C ALA A 28 -8.58 2.72 -14.22
N ARG A 29 -9.40 3.58 -13.61
CA ARG A 29 -10.23 3.24 -12.44
C ARG A 29 -11.27 2.16 -12.77
N ARG A 30 -11.91 2.23 -13.94
CA ARG A 30 -12.84 1.18 -14.40
C ARG A 30 -12.14 -0.17 -14.62
N THR A 31 -10.93 -0.16 -15.15
CA THR A 31 -10.13 -1.38 -15.34
C THR A 31 -9.80 -2.03 -14.00
N GLU A 32 -9.40 -1.25 -13.01
CA GLU A 32 -9.11 -1.75 -11.65
C GLU A 32 -10.38 -2.25 -10.96
N LEU A 33 -11.50 -1.56 -11.08
CA LEU A 33 -12.81 -2.02 -10.60
C LEU A 33 -13.19 -3.38 -11.20
N ALA A 34 -13.03 -3.53 -12.50
CA ALA A 34 -13.33 -4.76 -13.23
C ALA A 34 -12.47 -5.93 -12.74
N ALA A 35 -11.17 -5.71 -12.56
CA ALA A 35 -10.23 -6.69 -12.05
C ALA A 35 -10.54 -7.09 -10.60
N PHE A 36 -10.83 -6.11 -9.75
CA PHE A 36 -11.24 -6.34 -8.37
C PHE A 36 -12.50 -7.19 -8.27
N LEU A 37 -13.58 -6.81 -8.98
CA LEU A 37 -14.84 -7.56 -8.98
C LEU A 37 -14.65 -9.00 -9.47
N ARG A 38 -13.86 -9.20 -10.53
CA ARG A 38 -13.54 -10.52 -11.04
C ARG A 38 -12.82 -11.37 -9.99
N SER A 39 -11.79 -10.84 -9.33
CA SER A 39 -11.04 -11.57 -8.32
C SER A 39 -11.93 -11.98 -7.14
N ARG A 40 -12.83 -11.09 -6.70
CA ARG A 40 -13.78 -11.39 -5.59
C ARG A 40 -14.82 -12.44 -5.99
N ARG A 41 -15.35 -12.39 -7.21
CA ARG A 41 -16.28 -13.40 -7.75
C ARG A 41 -15.62 -14.78 -7.86
N GLU A 42 -14.39 -14.84 -8.30
CA GLU A 42 -13.64 -16.08 -8.46
C GLU A 42 -13.24 -16.73 -7.14
N ARG A 43 -13.16 -15.94 -6.05
CA ARG A 43 -12.86 -16.40 -4.70
C ARG A 43 -14.02 -17.15 -4.04
N ILE A 44 -15.27 -16.80 -4.37
CA ILE A 44 -16.47 -17.33 -3.70
C ILE A 44 -16.93 -18.62 -4.40
N SER A 45 -17.03 -19.70 -3.64
CA SER A 45 -17.61 -20.94 -4.14
C SER A 45 -19.14 -20.86 -4.20
N PRO A 46 -19.82 -21.62 -5.07
CA PRO A 46 -21.28 -21.70 -5.08
C PRO A 46 -21.85 -22.14 -3.75
N GLU A 47 -21.19 -23.05 -3.06
CA GLU A 47 -21.58 -23.55 -1.74
C GLU A 47 -21.65 -22.44 -0.71
N ASP A 48 -20.71 -21.48 -0.74
CA ASP A 48 -20.69 -20.34 0.15
C ASP A 48 -21.95 -19.49 0.07
N VAL A 49 -22.63 -19.50 -1.05
CA VAL A 49 -23.86 -18.70 -1.31
C VAL A 49 -25.10 -19.59 -1.48
N GLY A 50 -25.01 -20.85 -1.09
CA GLY A 50 -26.15 -21.78 -1.09
C GLY A 50 -26.57 -22.28 -2.47
N LEU A 51 -25.69 -22.22 -3.47
CA LEU A 51 -25.94 -22.76 -4.80
C LEU A 51 -25.40 -24.20 -4.93
N PRO A 52 -26.10 -25.11 -5.65
CA PRO A 52 -25.64 -26.46 -5.86
C PRO A 52 -24.40 -26.51 -6.74
N VAL A 53 -23.42 -27.34 -6.37
CA VAL A 53 -22.23 -27.57 -7.18
C VAL A 53 -22.55 -28.52 -8.34
N GLY A 54 -22.56 -27.99 -9.56
CA GLY A 54 -22.77 -28.80 -10.74
C GLY A 54 -21.54 -29.68 -11.08
N THR A 55 -21.76 -30.93 -11.45
CA THR A 55 -20.73 -31.95 -11.71
C THR A 55 -19.78 -31.69 -12.89
N ARG A 56 -20.01 -30.63 -13.69
CA ARG A 56 -19.17 -30.24 -14.85
C ARG A 56 -18.70 -28.80 -14.79
N ARG A 57 -18.31 -28.31 -13.60
CA ARG A 57 -17.90 -26.90 -13.42
C ARG A 57 -16.45 -26.70 -13.85
N ARG A 58 -16.20 -25.76 -14.79
CA ARG A 58 -14.85 -25.37 -15.27
C ARG A 58 -14.31 -24.13 -14.55
N THR A 59 -15.14 -23.40 -13.79
CA THR A 59 -14.77 -22.20 -13.04
C THR A 59 -14.75 -22.50 -11.55
N ALA A 60 -13.67 -22.12 -10.86
CA ALA A 60 -13.50 -22.34 -9.42
C ALA A 60 -14.49 -21.53 -8.58
N GLY A 61 -14.83 -20.30 -9.00
CA GLY A 61 -15.73 -19.39 -8.29
C GLY A 61 -17.12 -19.28 -8.90
N LEU A 62 -17.89 -18.26 -8.50
CA LEU A 62 -19.21 -17.98 -9.07
C LEU A 62 -19.12 -17.62 -10.56
N ARG A 63 -20.11 -18.08 -11.34
CA ARG A 63 -20.31 -17.57 -12.70
C ARG A 63 -20.93 -16.18 -12.66
N ARG A 64 -20.77 -15.39 -13.75
CA ARG A 64 -21.38 -14.07 -13.86
C ARG A 64 -22.89 -14.08 -13.70
N GLU A 65 -23.54 -15.09 -14.29
CA GLU A 65 -24.99 -15.29 -14.21
C GLU A 65 -25.43 -15.56 -12.78
N GLU A 66 -24.69 -16.38 -12.05
CA GLU A 66 -24.98 -16.74 -10.66
C GLU A 66 -24.85 -15.51 -9.74
N LEU A 67 -23.75 -14.75 -9.89
CA LEU A 67 -23.57 -13.52 -9.12
C LEU A 67 -24.64 -12.48 -9.45
N ALA A 68 -24.93 -12.27 -10.72
CA ALA A 68 -25.93 -11.29 -11.15
C ALA A 68 -27.32 -11.61 -10.60
N LEU A 69 -27.68 -12.89 -10.62
CA LEU A 69 -28.95 -13.37 -10.05
C LEU A 69 -29.01 -13.11 -8.53
N LEU A 70 -27.97 -13.49 -7.79
CA LEU A 70 -27.89 -13.30 -6.34
C LEU A 70 -27.86 -11.83 -5.94
N ALA A 71 -27.20 -10.99 -6.73
CA ALA A 71 -27.14 -9.55 -6.49
C ALA A 71 -28.38 -8.78 -6.96
N GLY A 72 -29.30 -9.44 -7.66
CA GLY A 72 -30.51 -8.80 -8.20
C GLY A 72 -30.20 -7.79 -9.33
N VAL A 73 -29.16 -8.04 -10.14
CA VAL A 73 -28.76 -7.19 -11.25
C VAL A 73 -28.81 -7.93 -12.57
N GLY A 74 -28.92 -7.20 -13.69
CA GLY A 74 -28.91 -7.83 -15.02
C GLY A 74 -27.55 -8.45 -15.36
N VAL A 75 -27.53 -9.68 -15.88
CA VAL A 75 -26.29 -10.41 -16.29
C VAL A 75 -25.45 -9.58 -17.27
N THR A 76 -26.09 -8.99 -18.28
CA THR A 76 -25.41 -8.14 -19.27
C THR A 76 -24.79 -6.91 -18.62
N TRP A 77 -25.52 -6.26 -17.69
CA TRP A 77 -25.02 -5.10 -16.96
C TRP A 77 -23.81 -5.45 -16.10
N TYR A 78 -23.86 -6.55 -15.32
CA TYR A 78 -22.73 -7.02 -14.52
C TYR A 78 -21.53 -7.39 -15.41
N THR A 79 -21.79 -8.06 -16.53
CA THR A 79 -20.75 -8.39 -17.52
C THR A 79 -20.04 -7.14 -18.03
N TRP A 80 -20.76 -6.06 -18.33
CA TRP A 80 -20.18 -4.79 -18.73
C TRP A 80 -19.36 -4.15 -17.62
N LEU A 81 -19.81 -4.20 -16.38
CA LEU A 81 -19.08 -3.70 -15.22
C LEU A 81 -17.75 -4.45 -15.05
N GLU A 82 -17.79 -5.79 -15.13
CA GLU A 82 -16.58 -6.66 -15.02
C GLU A 82 -15.66 -6.56 -16.27
N GLN A 83 -16.13 -5.97 -17.35
CA GLN A 83 -15.33 -5.62 -18.53
C GLN A 83 -14.77 -4.20 -18.49
N GLY A 84 -15.06 -3.41 -17.47
CA GLY A 84 -14.62 -2.03 -17.34
C GLY A 84 -15.29 -1.05 -18.30
N ARG A 85 -16.48 -1.40 -18.82
CA ARG A 85 -17.26 -0.49 -19.70
C ARG A 85 -17.74 0.74 -18.92
N PRO A 86 -17.96 1.88 -19.60
CA PRO A 86 -18.41 3.12 -18.97
C PRO A 86 -19.90 3.03 -18.58
N ILE A 87 -20.18 2.35 -17.49
CA ILE A 87 -21.50 2.27 -16.87
C ILE A 87 -21.43 2.76 -15.43
N ASN A 88 -22.49 3.43 -14.98
CA ASN A 88 -22.58 3.91 -13.61
C ASN A 88 -23.29 2.89 -12.73
N ALA A 89 -22.68 2.57 -11.60
CA ALA A 89 -23.28 1.75 -10.56
C ALA A 89 -23.85 2.63 -9.45
N SER A 90 -25.15 2.45 -9.12
CA SER A 90 -25.74 3.14 -7.98
C SER A 90 -25.21 2.56 -6.66
N VAL A 91 -25.26 3.35 -5.58
CA VAL A 91 -24.91 2.92 -4.22
C VAL A 91 -25.61 1.61 -3.86
N GLN A 92 -26.91 1.49 -4.17
CA GLN A 92 -27.71 0.29 -3.88
C GLN A 92 -27.19 -0.95 -4.60
N VAL A 93 -26.79 -0.81 -5.85
CA VAL A 93 -26.22 -1.91 -6.66
C VAL A 93 -24.86 -2.32 -6.11
N LEU A 94 -24.00 -1.36 -5.77
CA LEU A 94 -22.70 -1.64 -5.14
C LEU A 94 -22.86 -2.33 -3.79
N ASP A 95 -23.83 -1.94 -2.98
CA ASP A 95 -24.15 -2.59 -1.73
C ASP A 95 -24.64 -4.03 -1.91
N SER A 96 -25.45 -4.26 -2.94
CA SER A 96 -25.92 -5.62 -3.26
C SER A 96 -24.78 -6.52 -3.73
N LEU A 97 -23.89 -6.00 -4.60
CA LEU A 97 -22.68 -6.70 -5.01
C LEU A 97 -21.75 -6.99 -3.83
N ALA A 98 -21.55 -6.01 -2.94
CA ALA A 98 -20.70 -6.16 -1.76
C ALA A 98 -21.20 -7.27 -0.82
N ARG A 99 -22.53 -7.34 -0.59
CA ARG A 99 -23.16 -8.41 0.22
C ARG A 99 -23.01 -9.78 -0.46
N THR A 100 -23.32 -9.86 -1.74
CA THR A 100 -23.28 -11.12 -2.51
C THR A 100 -21.86 -11.65 -2.59
N LEU A 101 -20.87 -10.78 -2.77
CA LEU A 101 -19.44 -11.08 -2.79
C LEU A 101 -18.85 -11.26 -1.38
N ARG A 102 -19.63 -11.15 -0.33
CA ARG A 102 -19.21 -11.24 1.09
C ARG A 102 -17.99 -10.38 1.38
N LEU A 103 -18.00 -9.14 0.85
CA LEU A 103 -16.90 -8.21 1.06
C LEU A 103 -16.84 -7.74 2.52
N ASP A 104 -15.65 -7.73 3.09
CA ASP A 104 -15.43 -7.08 4.38
C ASP A 104 -15.53 -5.53 4.27
N ALA A 105 -15.42 -4.84 5.40
CA ALA A 105 -15.53 -3.36 5.43
C ALA A 105 -14.46 -2.68 4.58
N THR A 106 -13.25 -3.25 4.51
CA THR A 106 -12.13 -2.72 3.72
C THR A 106 -12.37 -2.90 2.23
N GLU A 107 -12.74 -4.11 1.83
CA GLU A 107 -13.08 -4.47 0.46
C GLU A 107 -14.28 -3.67 -0.06
N ARG A 108 -15.33 -3.52 0.79
CA ARG A 108 -16.48 -2.68 0.47
C ARG A 108 -16.07 -1.21 0.26
N GLY A 109 -15.28 -0.65 1.17
CA GLY A 109 -14.74 0.70 1.01
C GLY A 109 -13.90 0.86 -0.27
N HIS A 110 -13.11 -0.14 -0.63
CA HIS A 110 -12.32 -0.16 -1.87
C HIS A 110 -13.21 -0.19 -3.12
N LEU A 111 -14.24 -1.05 -3.14
CA LEU A 111 -15.24 -1.11 -4.21
C LEU A 111 -15.90 0.26 -4.47
N PHE A 112 -16.34 0.94 -3.42
CA PHE A 112 -17.00 2.25 -3.52
C PHE A 112 -16.06 3.35 -4.03
N ARG A 113 -14.78 3.34 -3.62
CA ARG A 113 -13.75 4.26 -4.13
C ARG A 113 -13.49 4.04 -5.62
N LEU A 114 -13.34 2.80 -6.06
CA LEU A 114 -13.12 2.46 -7.47
C LEU A 114 -14.32 2.81 -8.35
N ALA A 115 -15.53 2.72 -7.81
CA ALA A 115 -16.77 3.08 -8.49
C ALA A 115 -17.02 4.60 -8.54
N ASP A 116 -16.12 5.41 -7.99
CA ASP A 116 -16.20 6.89 -7.97
C ASP A 116 -17.46 7.44 -7.30
N VAL A 117 -17.89 6.82 -6.22
CA VAL A 117 -19.07 7.28 -5.49
C VAL A 117 -18.71 8.55 -4.71
N PRO A 118 -19.49 9.66 -4.86
CA PRO A 118 -19.25 10.90 -4.13
C PRO A 118 -19.20 10.67 -2.61
N GLY A 119 -18.20 11.26 -1.95
CA GLY A 119 -17.97 11.13 -0.51
C GLY A 119 -16.92 10.09 -0.12
N SER A 120 -16.34 9.35 -1.06
CA SER A 120 -15.21 8.44 -0.83
C SER A 120 -13.83 9.09 -1.02
N ALA A 121 -13.77 10.35 -1.48
CA ALA A 121 -12.51 11.08 -1.69
C ALA A 121 -11.89 11.49 -0.34
N GLY A 122 -10.64 11.08 -0.12
CA GLY A 122 -9.79 11.62 0.94
C GLY A 122 -9.28 13.04 0.59
N PRO A 123 -8.66 13.76 1.53
CA PRO A 123 -8.07 15.07 1.25
C PRO A 123 -7.02 15.00 0.13
N ALA A 124 -6.94 16.08 -0.64
CA ALA A 124 -6.02 16.21 -1.78
C ALA A 124 -4.55 16.01 -1.35
N ASP A 125 -3.82 15.24 -2.14
CA ASP A 125 -2.44 14.86 -1.84
C ASP A 125 -1.47 16.03 -2.03
N CYS A 126 -0.79 16.45 -0.96
CA CYS A 126 0.45 17.20 -1.04
C CYS A 126 1.60 16.21 -1.30
N VAL A 127 2.06 16.10 -2.53
CA VAL A 127 3.12 15.15 -2.93
C VAL A 127 4.51 15.58 -2.41
N GLU A 128 4.70 16.83 -1.96
CA GLU A 128 6.00 17.39 -1.54
C GLU A 128 5.92 18.33 -0.30
N CYS A 129 5.01 18.09 0.63
CA CYS A 129 5.06 18.88 1.87
C CYS A 129 6.24 18.38 2.73
N PRO A 130 7.25 19.23 3.02
CA PRO A 130 8.33 18.86 3.92
C PRO A 130 7.75 18.54 5.30
N LEU A 131 8.28 17.50 5.92
CA LEU A 131 7.84 17.11 7.25
C LEU A 131 8.14 18.25 8.25
N PRO A 132 7.14 18.76 8.99
CA PRO A 132 7.39 19.81 9.98
C PRO A 132 8.40 19.34 11.03
N PRO A 133 9.33 20.22 11.47
CA PRO A 133 10.37 19.86 12.44
C PRO A 133 9.81 19.41 13.80
N GLU A 134 8.57 19.79 14.12
CA GLU A 134 7.85 19.33 15.30
C GLU A 134 7.61 17.83 15.28
N VAL A 135 7.33 17.25 14.12
CA VAL A 135 7.10 15.81 13.98
C VAL A 135 8.39 15.03 14.29
N GLN A 136 9.56 15.54 13.86
CA GLN A 136 10.84 14.93 14.22
C GLN A 136 11.10 15.02 15.72
N ARG A 137 10.82 16.17 16.35
CA ARG A 137 10.96 16.33 17.82
C ARG A 137 10.05 15.36 18.59
N ILE A 138 8.84 15.11 18.09
CA ILE A 138 7.94 14.11 18.69
C ILE A 138 8.52 12.69 18.53
N LEU A 139 9.02 12.34 17.33
CA LEU A 139 9.67 11.05 17.08
C LEU A 139 10.84 10.82 18.05
N ASP A 140 11.71 11.82 18.22
CA ASP A 140 12.91 11.71 19.06
C ASP A 140 12.58 11.59 20.56
N ALA A 141 11.39 12.05 20.97
CA ALA A 141 10.90 11.89 22.34
C ALA A 141 10.29 10.51 22.63
N ILE A 142 10.03 9.69 21.60
CA ILE A 142 9.46 8.35 21.76
C ILE A 142 10.58 7.35 22.10
N PRO A 143 10.50 6.62 23.25
CA PRO A 143 11.53 5.67 23.65
C PRO A 143 11.44 4.33 22.90
N TYR A 144 10.53 4.19 21.97
CA TYR A 144 10.30 3.00 21.15
C TYR A 144 10.71 3.24 19.70
N PRO A 145 11.02 2.22 18.91
CA PRO A 145 11.23 2.39 17.48
C PRO A 145 10.02 3.08 16.85
N ALA A 146 10.24 4.22 16.21
CA ALA A 146 9.18 5.01 15.59
C ALA A 146 9.62 5.60 14.25
N SER A 147 8.73 5.61 13.28
CA SER A 147 8.99 6.13 11.94
C SER A 147 7.76 6.77 11.33
N VAL A 148 7.95 7.66 10.36
CA VAL A 148 6.88 8.21 9.51
C VAL A 148 7.06 7.67 8.10
N VAL A 149 5.99 7.10 7.56
CA VAL A 149 5.96 6.55 6.21
C VAL A 149 4.81 7.15 5.40
N THR A 150 5.03 7.27 4.08
CA THR A 150 3.99 7.65 3.12
C THR A 150 3.03 6.48 2.84
N GLU A 151 1.98 6.74 2.03
CA GLU A 151 1.08 5.69 1.54
C GLU A 151 1.78 4.65 0.65
N ARG A 152 2.89 5.03 0.01
CA ARG A 152 3.76 4.12 -0.77
C ARG A 152 4.81 3.41 0.08
N PHE A 153 4.78 3.62 1.41
CA PHE A 153 5.76 3.11 2.36
C PHE A 153 7.16 3.73 2.24
N ASP A 154 7.29 4.90 1.58
CA ASP A 154 8.53 5.67 1.60
C ASP A 154 8.79 6.15 3.02
N LEU A 155 9.98 5.87 3.54
CA LEU A 155 10.39 6.29 4.89
C LEU A 155 10.86 7.74 4.84
N ILE A 156 10.12 8.65 5.47
CA ILE A 156 10.38 10.09 5.44
C ILE A 156 10.96 10.65 6.74
N ALA A 157 10.75 9.96 7.87
CA ALA A 157 11.37 10.31 9.15
C ALA A 157 11.40 9.11 10.08
N TRP A 158 12.31 9.13 11.06
CA TRP A 158 12.47 8.08 12.07
C TRP A 158 13.26 8.60 13.28
N ASN A 159 13.17 7.88 14.42
CA ASN A 159 13.99 8.17 15.59
C ASN A 159 15.24 7.28 15.67
N GLY A 160 16.14 7.57 16.59
CA GLY A 160 17.39 6.83 16.78
C GLY A 160 17.17 5.35 17.09
N VAL A 161 16.12 5.01 17.84
CA VAL A 161 15.78 3.61 18.19
C VAL A 161 15.36 2.81 16.95
N TYR A 162 14.61 3.44 16.05
CA TYR A 162 14.26 2.84 14.75
C TYR A 162 15.50 2.62 13.88
N ALA A 163 16.39 3.64 13.82
CA ALA A 163 17.63 3.53 13.05
C ALA A 163 18.53 2.39 13.56
N ALA A 164 18.62 2.23 14.88
CA ALA A 164 19.37 1.13 15.48
C ALA A 164 18.80 -0.26 15.16
N LEU A 165 17.46 -0.36 14.97
CA LEU A 165 16.80 -1.63 14.61
C LEU A 165 16.85 -1.91 13.10
N PHE A 166 16.81 -0.86 12.25
CA PHE A 166 16.73 -0.98 10.79
C PHE A 166 17.82 -0.16 10.08
N PRO A 167 19.11 -0.34 10.39
CA PRO A 167 20.19 0.49 9.85
C PRO A 167 20.25 0.44 8.32
N ARG A 168 20.02 -0.74 7.72
CA ARG A 168 20.03 -0.89 6.26
C ARG A 168 19.01 0.00 5.54
N LEU A 169 17.84 0.18 6.13
CA LEU A 169 16.78 1.01 5.56
C LEU A 169 17.07 2.50 5.76
N THR A 170 17.58 2.88 6.93
CA THR A 170 17.84 4.28 7.28
C THR A 170 19.11 4.84 6.64
N GLU A 171 20.13 3.99 6.39
CA GLU A 171 21.37 4.32 5.69
C GLU A 171 21.23 4.30 4.16
N ALA A 172 20.14 3.70 3.62
CA ALA A 172 19.91 3.63 2.19
C ALA A 172 19.76 5.04 1.55
N PRO A 173 20.04 5.19 0.25
CA PRO A 173 19.74 6.42 -0.48
C PRO A 173 18.26 6.81 -0.36
N PRO A 174 17.89 8.10 -0.37
CA PRO A 174 16.50 8.54 -0.23
C PRO A 174 15.51 7.85 -1.18
N SER A 175 15.92 7.57 -2.43
CA SER A 175 15.10 6.89 -3.44
C SER A 175 14.83 5.41 -3.13
N GLU A 176 15.55 4.83 -2.16
CA GLU A 176 15.48 3.41 -1.78
C GLU A 176 14.95 3.22 -0.35
N ARG A 177 14.75 4.31 0.39
CA ARG A 177 14.20 4.30 1.75
C ARG A 177 12.71 3.97 1.73
N ASN A 178 12.38 2.74 1.36
CA ASN A 178 11.01 2.26 1.27
C ASN A 178 10.86 0.94 2.02
N THR A 179 9.95 0.90 2.99
CA THR A 179 9.75 -0.26 3.88
C THR A 179 9.29 -1.50 3.10
N LEU A 180 8.40 -1.33 2.11
CA LEU A 180 7.92 -2.44 1.29
C LEU A 180 9.04 -2.97 0.38
N LEU A 181 9.75 -2.08 -0.30
CA LEU A 181 10.87 -2.44 -1.17
C LEU A 181 11.95 -3.21 -0.38
N SER A 182 12.31 -2.74 0.82
CA SER A 182 13.25 -3.41 1.71
C SER A 182 12.82 -4.85 2.06
N CYS A 183 11.51 -5.10 2.22
CA CYS A 183 10.99 -6.43 2.49
C CYS A 183 10.98 -7.33 1.24
N LEU A 184 10.82 -6.76 0.05
CA LEU A 184 10.68 -7.54 -1.19
C LEU A 184 12.01 -7.97 -1.79
N ILE A 185 13.05 -7.13 -1.67
CA ILE A 185 14.35 -7.34 -2.32
C ILE A 185 15.49 -7.65 -1.35
N GLY A 186 15.28 -7.50 -0.05
CA GLY A 186 16.29 -7.81 0.96
C GLY A 186 16.56 -9.31 1.07
N PRO A 187 17.83 -9.77 1.16
CA PRO A 187 18.13 -11.18 1.36
C PRO A 187 17.60 -11.66 2.71
N ALA A 188 16.91 -12.82 2.71
CA ALA A 188 16.27 -13.36 3.91
C ALA A 188 17.22 -13.61 5.08
N CYS A 189 18.49 -13.93 4.81
CA CYS A 189 19.51 -14.18 5.84
C CYS A 189 19.87 -12.93 6.66
N CYS A 190 19.77 -11.73 6.07
CA CYS A 190 20.05 -10.46 6.74
C CYS A 190 18.78 -9.62 6.93
N SER A 191 17.61 -10.17 6.69
CA SER A 191 16.36 -9.49 6.94
C SER A 191 16.09 -9.39 8.44
N PRO A 192 15.80 -8.20 8.96
CA PRO A 192 15.32 -8.07 10.34
C PRO A 192 13.89 -8.63 10.52
N VAL A 193 13.19 -8.98 9.45
CA VAL A 193 11.82 -9.50 9.48
C VAL A 193 11.84 -11.01 9.21
N PRO A 194 11.63 -11.89 10.22
CA PRO A 194 11.71 -13.35 10.06
C PRO A 194 10.64 -13.93 9.12
N GLU A 195 9.45 -13.36 9.13
CA GLU A 195 8.30 -13.78 8.31
C GLU A 195 8.09 -12.83 7.13
N GLN A 196 9.14 -12.66 6.32
CA GLN A 196 9.21 -11.65 5.26
C GLN A 196 8.05 -11.76 4.26
N ASP A 197 7.70 -12.96 3.81
CA ASP A 197 6.62 -13.19 2.84
C ASP A 197 5.25 -12.76 3.40
N LYS A 198 4.95 -13.17 4.63
CA LYS A 198 3.70 -12.80 5.29
C LYS A 198 3.60 -11.30 5.55
N TYR A 199 4.72 -10.70 5.93
CA TYR A 199 4.79 -9.26 6.20
C TYR A 199 4.64 -8.45 4.90
N SER A 200 5.33 -8.83 3.84
CA SER A 200 5.24 -8.17 2.53
C SER A 200 3.85 -8.29 1.93
N ALA A 201 3.20 -9.47 2.02
CA ALA A 201 1.83 -9.66 1.55
C ALA A 201 0.84 -8.70 2.24
N ALA A 202 0.96 -8.52 3.56
CA ALA A 202 0.14 -7.56 4.28
C ALA A 202 0.38 -6.10 3.85
N LEU A 203 1.63 -5.73 3.56
CA LEU A 203 1.96 -4.40 3.04
C LEU A 203 1.43 -4.19 1.61
N VAL A 204 1.51 -5.21 0.76
CA VAL A 204 0.96 -5.16 -0.61
C VAL A 204 -0.55 -4.95 -0.60
N ALA A 205 -1.27 -5.65 0.29
CA ALA A 205 -2.71 -5.47 0.46
C ALA A 205 -3.08 -4.05 0.95
N GLN A 206 -2.28 -3.45 1.83
CA GLN A 206 -2.45 -2.05 2.26
C GLN A 206 -2.11 -1.07 1.12
N LEU A 207 -1.05 -1.33 0.34
CA LEU A 207 -0.69 -0.52 -0.82
C LEU A 207 -1.83 -0.46 -1.84
N ARG A 208 -2.55 -1.56 -2.05
CA ARG A 208 -3.69 -1.58 -2.97
C ARG A 208 -4.83 -0.68 -2.50
N VAL A 209 -5.10 -0.60 -1.21
CA VAL A 209 -6.09 0.34 -0.67
C VAL A 209 -5.68 1.79 -0.96
N ALA A 210 -4.40 2.11 -0.76
CA ALA A 210 -3.85 3.43 -1.09
C ALA A 210 -3.94 3.69 -2.60
N TYR A 211 -3.47 2.76 -3.43
CA TYR A 211 -3.52 2.86 -4.89
C TYR A 211 -4.92 3.15 -5.42
N GLY A 212 -5.98 2.62 -4.80
CA GLY A 212 -7.36 2.89 -5.18
C GLY A 212 -7.75 4.39 -5.16
N ARG A 213 -6.98 5.22 -4.42
CA ARG A 213 -7.15 6.70 -4.42
C ARG A 213 -6.36 7.38 -5.54
N HIS A 214 -5.32 6.73 -6.04
CA HIS A 214 -4.32 7.27 -6.97
C HIS A 214 -4.35 6.59 -8.35
N VAL A 215 -5.45 5.90 -8.66
CA VAL A 215 -5.60 5.21 -9.95
C VAL A 215 -5.57 6.24 -11.08
N GLY A 216 -4.64 6.05 -12.01
CA GLY A 216 -4.39 6.97 -13.13
C GLY A 216 -3.29 8.00 -12.86
N ASP A 217 -2.72 8.05 -11.66
CA ASP A 217 -1.53 8.84 -11.36
C ASP A 217 -0.29 8.17 -11.99
N PRO A 218 0.47 8.89 -12.85
CA PRO A 218 1.66 8.35 -13.50
C PRO A 218 2.75 7.92 -12.51
N ALA A 219 2.94 8.66 -11.40
CA ALA A 219 3.95 8.35 -10.39
C ALA A 219 3.61 7.04 -9.65
N TRP A 220 2.33 6.82 -9.32
CA TRP A 220 1.86 5.56 -8.74
C TRP A 220 1.95 4.39 -9.73
N THR A 221 1.56 4.61 -10.98
CA THR A 221 1.66 3.60 -12.03
C THR A 221 3.12 3.18 -12.26
N HIS A 222 4.04 4.14 -12.29
CA HIS A 222 5.48 3.87 -12.40
C HIS A 222 6.00 3.08 -11.20
N PHE A 223 5.60 3.46 -9.99
CA PHE A 223 5.99 2.78 -8.76
C PHE A 223 5.54 1.31 -8.74
N ILE A 224 4.26 1.03 -9.05
CA ILE A 224 3.74 -0.34 -9.13
C ILE A 224 4.50 -1.17 -10.16
N ARG A 225 4.70 -0.65 -11.39
CA ARG A 225 5.46 -1.34 -12.44
C ARG A 225 6.90 -1.64 -12.02
N ARG A 226 7.54 -0.71 -11.30
CA ARG A 226 8.88 -0.93 -10.76
C ARG A 226 8.88 -2.10 -9.76
N LEU A 227 7.91 -2.18 -8.86
CA LEU A 227 7.80 -3.28 -7.90
C LEU A 227 7.53 -4.63 -8.58
N GLU A 228 6.66 -4.66 -9.60
CA GLU A 228 6.39 -5.86 -10.40
C GLU A 228 7.64 -6.36 -11.12
N ALA A 229 8.45 -5.45 -11.68
CA ALA A 229 9.71 -5.81 -12.35
C ALA A 229 10.79 -6.30 -11.38
N LEU A 230 10.82 -5.79 -10.14
CA LEU A 230 11.84 -6.13 -9.14
C LEU A 230 11.50 -7.42 -8.34
N SER A 231 10.23 -7.78 -8.22
CA SER A 231 9.81 -8.89 -7.35
C SER A 231 8.68 -9.71 -7.96
N PRO A 232 8.96 -10.95 -8.42
CA PRO A 232 7.91 -11.89 -8.83
C PRO A 232 6.88 -12.16 -7.73
N THR A 233 7.31 -12.20 -6.47
CA THR A 233 6.42 -12.35 -5.30
C THR A 233 5.47 -11.17 -5.18
N PHE A 234 5.94 -9.93 -5.41
CA PHE A 234 5.07 -8.77 -5.47
C PHE A 234 4.07 -8.88 -6.61
N ALA A 235 4.50 -9.22 -7.82
CA ALA A 235 3.63 -9.34 -8.98
C ALA A 235 2.50 -10.35 -8.74
N ALA A 236 2.83 -11.53 -8.19
CA ALA A 236 1.85 -12.56 -7.84
C ALA A 236 0.85 -12.09 -6.76
N THR A 237 1.34 -11.47 -5.68
CA THR A 237 0.49 -10.96 -4.59
C THR A 237 -0.37 -9.78 -5.07
N TRP A 238 0.19 -8.92 -5.91
CA TRP A 238 -0.55 -7.81 -6.51
C TRP A 238 -1.67 -8.30 -7.43
N ALA A 239 -1.45 -9.34 -8.22
CA ALA A 239 -2.46 -9.94 -9.09
C ALA A 239 -3.63 -10.58 -8.33
N ALA A 240 -3.47 -10.92 -7.05
CA ALA A 240 -4.54 -11.47 -6.22
C ALA A 240 -5.60 -10.43 -5.80
N HIS A 241 -5.32 -9.13 -5.99
CA HIS A 241 -6.22 -8.02 -5.63
C HIS A 241 -6.65 -7.98 -4.15
N ASP A 242 -5.87 -8.55 -3.24
CA ASP A 242 -6.15 -8.48 -1.82
C ASP A 242 -6.00 -7.06 -1.27
N VAL A 243 -6.85 -6.70 -0.32
CA VAL A 243 -6.88 -5.39 0.33
C VAL A 243 -6.89 -5.55 1.85
N ALA A 244 -6.17 -4.67 2.54
CA ALA A 244 -6.17 -4.62 4.00
C ALA A 244 -6.03 -3.19 4.50
N GLN A 245 -6.61 -2.90 5.67
CA GLN A 245 -6.36 -1.64 6.38
C GLN A 245 -5.12 -1.77 7.27
N PRO A 246 -4.39 -0.67 7.50
CA PRO A 246 -3.43 -0.62 8.59
C PRO A 246 -4.14 -0.95 9.91
N ALA A 247 -3.68 -1.97 10.60
CA ALA A 247 -4.20 -2.37 11.89
C ALA A 247 -3.04 -2.58 12.87
N SER A 248 -3.36 -2.60 14.17
CA SER A 248 -2.38 -3.00 15.17
C SER A 248 -2.12 -4.50 15.04
N HIS A 249 -0.87 -4.83 14.74
CA HIS A 249 -0.46 -6.23 14.57
C HIS A 249 0.80 -6.50 15.38
N THR A 250 0.91 -7.72 15.90
CA THR A 250 2.17 -8.22 16.44
C THR A 250 3.19 -8.32 15.30
N LYS A 251 4.34 -7.68 15.49
CA LYS A 251 5.49 -7.70 14.60
C LYS A 251 6.67 -8.33 15.30
N ARG A 252 7.35 -9.21 14.61
CA ARG A 252 8.58 -9.83 15.10
C ARG A 252 9.76 -9.33 14.30
N PHE A 253 10.81 -8.90 15.00
CA PHE A 253 12.05 -8.44 14.41
C PHE A 253 13.21 -9.22 14.96
N ARG A 254 14.15 -9.59 14.12
CA ARG A 254 15.39 -10.25 14.51
C ARG A 254 16.51 -9.22 14.55
N HIS A 255 17.13 -9.06 15.70
CA HIS A 255 18.32 -8.22 15.85
C HIS A 255 19.54 -9.14 16.09
N PRO A 256 20.70 -8.90 15.45
CA PRO A 256 21.86 -9.79 15.54
C PRO A 256 22.35 -10.03 16.98
N THR A 257 22.35 -8.98 17.80
CA THR A 257 22.82 -9.02 19.20
C THR A 257 21.71 -9.29 20.21
N LEU A 258 20.49 -8.76 19.96
CA LEU A 258 19.38 -8.80 20.93
C LEU A 258 18.44 -9.99 20.72
N GLY A 259 18.60 -10.74 19.63
CA GLY A 259 17.73 -11.87 19.29
C GLY A 259 16.39 -11.46 18.70
N LEU A 260 15.35 -12.22 18.99
CA LEU A 260 14.00 -12.02 18.47
C LEU A 260 13.22 -11.03 19.35
N LEU A 261 12.77 -9.93 18.77
CA LEU A 261 11.95 -8.91 19.43
C LEU A 261 10.50 -9.06 18.97
N THR A 262 9.57 -9.08 19.91
CA THR A 262 8.14 -9.10 19.65
C THR A 262 7.53 -7.75 20.01
N THR A 263 6.88 -7.10 19.06
CA THR A 263 6.32 -5.76 19.23
C THR A 263 4.89 -5.68 18.70
N LYS A 264 4.13 -4.70 19.18
CA LYS A 264 2.87 -4.28 18.58
C LYS A 264 3.08 -2.98 17.80
N SER A 265 2.67 -2.97 16.54
CA SER A 265 2.69 -1.76 15.73
C SER A 265 1.39 -0.99 15.89
N THR A 266 1.48 0.30 16.21
CA THR A 266 0.35 1.23 16.25
C THR A 266 0.62 2.38 15.29
N SER A 267 -0.37 2.74 14.49
CA SER A 267 -0.24 3.81 13.49
C SER A 267 -1.10 5.01 13.84
N PHE A 268 -0.54 6.21 13.66
CA PHE A 268 -1.21 7.50 13.84
C PHE A 268 -1.12 8.30 12.54
N ALA A 269 -2.24 8.90 12.10
CA ALA A 269 -2.21 9.78 10.94
C ALA A 269 -1.39 11.05 11.25
N VAL A 270 -0.52 11.44 10.33
CA VAL A 270 0.23 12.70 10.40
C VAL A 270 -0.47 13.72 9.53
N THR A 271 -1.32 14.55 10.12
CA THR A 271 -2.17 15.50 9.39
C THR A 271 -1.38 16.56 8.62
N ALA A 272 -0.14 16.83 9.03
CA ALA A 272 0.75 17.77 8.35
C ALA A 272 1.24 17.30 6.97
N VAL A 273 1.17 15.98 6.69
CA VAL A 273 1.55 15.40 5.40
C VAL A 273 0.45 14.43 4.99
N SER A 274 -0.24 14.76 3.90
CA SER A 274 -1.36 13.95 3.41
C SER A 274 -0.92 12.50 3.17
N GLY A 275 -1.74 11.55 3.66
CA GLY A 275 -1.47 10.12 3.51
C GLY A 275 -0.31 9.57 4.33
N ALA A 276 0.45 10.42 5.05
CA ALA A 276 1.52 9.94 5.91
C ALA A 276 0.99 9.43 7.26
N ARG A 277 1.70 8.44 7.80
CA ARG A 277 1.43 7.91 9.14
C ARG A 277 2.71 7.69 9.92
N MET A 278 2.64 8.03 11.19
CA MET A 278 3.65 7.62 12.17
C MET A 278 3.33 6.20 12.63
N VAL A 279 4.34 5.33 12.62
CA VAL A 279 4.23 3.95 13.11
C VAL A 279 5.15 3.80 14.31
N VAL A 280 4.60 3.38 15.44
CA VAL A 280 5.33 3.14 16.70
C VAL A 280 5.27 1.64 17.01
N TYR A 281 6.41 1.05 17.39
CA TYR A 281 6.55 -0.36 17.73
C TYR A 281 6.77 -0.49 19.23
N THR A 282 5.70 -0.76 19.97
CA THR A 282 5.77 -1.00 21.42
C THR A 282 6.11 -2.45 21.72
N PRO A 283 6.96 -2.75 22.73
CA PRO A 283 7.30 -4.14 23.11
C PRO A 283 6.06 -4.90 23.57
N ASP A 284 5.96 -6.19 23.22
CA ASP A 284 4.84 -7.07 23.57
C ASP A 284 5.25 -8.15 24.62
N ASP A 285 6.54 -8.17 25.01
CA ASP A 285 7.05 -9.04 26.05
C ASP A 285 8.23 -8.37 26.81
N ARG A 286 8.56 -8.91 27.97
CA ARG A 286 9.61 -8.37 28.86
C ARG A 286 11.01 -8.39 28.23
N HIS A 287 11.32 -9.42 27.42
CA HIS A 287 12.59 -9.48 26.71
C HIS A 287 12.72 -8.32 25.72
N SER A 288 11.69 -8.10 24.92
CA SER A 288 11.64 -7.04 23.92
C SER A 288 11.67 -5.65 24.58
N GLU A 289 11.02 -5.48 25.73
CA GLU A 289 11.07 -4.23 26.51
C GLU A 289 12.49 -3.91 26.95
N GLN A 290 13.20 -4.87 27.55
CA GLN A 290 14.58 -4.71 27.98
C GLN A 290 15.54 -4.44 26.81
N ALA A 291 15.34 -5.15 25.70
CA ALA A 291 16.15 -5.01 24.50
C ALA A 291 15.97 -3.63 23.86
N ILE A 292 14.73 -3.15 23.72
CA ILE A 292 14.41 -1.82 23.17
C ILE A 292 14.93 -0.71 24.09
N ALA A 293 14.86 -0.88 25.42
CA ALA A 293 15.42 0.06 26.37
C ALA A 293 16.95 0.24 26.21
N ARG A 294 17.68 -0.84 25.90
CA ARG A 294 19.13 -0.76 25.57
C ARG A 294 19.40 0.03 24.30
N LEU A 295 18.58 -0.16 23.26
CA LEU A 295 18.68 0.64 22.02
C LEU A 295 18.36 2.13 22.29
N ALA A 296 17.38 2.41 23.14
CA ALA A 296 16.93 3.77 23.44
C ALA A 296 17.99 4.61 24.19
N VAL A 297 18.82 3.98 25.01
CA VAL A 297 19.93 4.67 25.68
C VAL A 297 21.20 4.77 24.82
N GLY A 298 21.11 4.37 23.56
CA GLY A 298 22.23 4.48 22.61
C GLY A 298 23.36 3.49 22.85
N GLU A 299 23.05 2.31 23.42
CA GLU A 299 24.05 1.25 23.56
C GLU A 299 24.57 0.86 22.16
N GLU A 300 25.90 0.89 21.98
CA GLU A 300 26.54 0.51 20.72
C GLU A 300 26.44 -1.01 20.52
N LEU A 301 25.34 -1.45 19.90
CA LEU A 301 25.07 -2.83 19.56
C LEU A 301 25.28 -3.06 18.06
N THR A 302 25.89 -4.18 17.73
CA THR A 302 26.02 -4.57 16.32
C THR A 302 24.64 -4.90 15.76
N ALA A 303 24.08 -3.98 14.96
CA ALA A 303 22.82 -4.15 14.24
C ALA A 303 22.99 -4.81 12.87
N ARG A 304 24.24 -5.03 12.43
CA ARG A 304 24.57 -5.63 11.13
C ARG A 304 24.69 -7.15 11.26
N PHE A 305 23.92 -7.87 10.46
CA PHE A 305 24.05 -9.33 10.38
C PHE A 305 25.41 -9.74 9.81
N PRO A 306 25.97 -10.90 10.20
CA PRO A 306 27.29 -11.35 9.74
C PRO A 306 27.44 -11.39 8.21
N CYS A 307 26.37 -11.69 7.49
CA CYS A 307 26.33 -11.72 6.02
C CYS A 307 26.17 -10.34 5.35
N TRP A 308 26.09 -9.26 6.13
CA TRP A 308 25.85 -7.91 5.58
C TRP A 308 26.86 -7.49 4.53
N ASN A 309 28.15 -7.75 4.81
CA ASN A 309 29.26 -7.38 3.90
C ASN A 309 29.40 -8.31 2.68
N THR A 310 28.74 -9.48 2.68
CA THR A 310 28.74 -10.41 1.54
C THR A 310 27.66 -10.08 0.52
N HIS A 311 26.69 -9.26 0.90
CA HIS A 311 25.61 -8.80 0.03
C HIS A 311 25.85 -7.34 -0.33
N ASP A 312 26.51 -7.09 -1.45
CA ASP A 312 26.73 -5.75 -1.99
C ASP A 312 25.37 -5.09 -2.30
N PRO A 313 24.99 -4.00 -1.60
CA PRO A 313 23.72 -3.34 -1.84
C PRO A 313 23.57 -2.79 -3.25
N GLU A 314 24.66 -2.41 -3.94
CA GLU A 314 24.60 -1.91 -5.31
C GLU A 314 24.31 -3.03 -6.32
N ARG A 315 24.75 -4.26 -6.06
CA ARG A 315 24.51 -5.41 -6.96
C ARG A 315 23.12 -6.02 -6.81
N GLN A 316 22.48 -5.91 -5.64
CA GLN A 316 21.20 -6.56 -5.39
C GLN A 316 19.98 -5.82 -5.99
N LEU A 317 20.13 -4.52 -6.26
CA LEU A 317 19.10 -3.74 -6.94
C LEU A 317 19.05 -3.99 -8.46
N LEU A 318 20.10 -4.61 -9.02
CA LEU A 318 20.26 -4.80 -10.46
C LEU A 318 20.22 -6.27 -10.93
N THR A 319 20.18 -7.23 -10.00
CA THR A 319 20.15 -8.66 -10.36
C THR A 319 18.79 -9.26 -10.00
N PRO A 320 17.96 -9.69 -10.99
CA PRO A 320 16.82 -10.53 -10.69
C PRO A 320 17.32 -11.83 -10.05
N ALA A 321 16.64 -12.29 -9.00
CA ALA A 321 16.96 -13.54 -8.34
C ALA A 321 17.11 -14.65 -9.40
N ALA A 322 18.32 -15.14 -9.60
CA ALA A 322 18.54 -16.36 -10.37
C ALA A 322 17.95 -17.52 -9.57
N ASN A 323 17.11 -18.31 -10.25
CA ASN A 323 16.45 -19.55 -9.78
C ASN A 323 17.39 -20.49 -9.02
#